data_56f2bf2e4a752260672af1b90931aae8
#
_entry.id   56f2bf2e4a752260672af1b90931aae8
#
_cell.length_a   1.000
_cell.length_b   1.000
_cell.length_c   1.000
_cell.angle_alpha   90.00
_cell.angle_beta   90.00
_cell.angle_gamma   90.00
#
_symmetry.space_group_name_H-M   'P 1'
#
loop_
_entity.id
_entity.type
_entity.pdbx_description
1 polymer ?
#
loop_
_entity_poly.entity_id
_entity_poly.type
_entity_poly.pdbx_seq_one_letter_code
_entity_poly.pdbx_strand_id
1 'polypeptide(L)'
;MKNTPKKAFTVLMVMALGLFINITFIACTASQKVSAKSGAQLWAENCQRCHNTPSPATFSPEKWETVGMHMQTRALITDEEKTKIVDFLKQ
;
A
#
# COMPACT_ATOMS: atom_id res chain seq x y z
N MET A 1 17.25 -48.39 3.92
CA MET A 1 17.81 -47.32 3.09
C MET A 1 16.90 -46.81 1.95
N LYS A 2 15.66 -47.27 1.80
CA LYS A 2 14.76 -46.88 0.71
C LYS A 2 13.75 -45.76 1.06
N ASN A 3 13.85 -45.08 2.22
CA ASN A 3 12.88 -44.08 2.68
C ASN A 3 13.39 -42.62 2.66
N THR A 4 14.60 -42.38 2.17
CA THR A 4 15.20 -41.04 2.12
C THR A 4 14.49 -40.07 1.17
N PRO A 5 14.02 -40.43 -0.04
CA PRO A 5 13.38 -39.50 -0.93
C PRO A 5 11.98 -39.03 -0.41
N LYS A 6 11.22 -39.90 0.24
CA LYS A 6 9.91 -39.58 0.80
C LYS A 6 10.01 -38.60 1.99
N LYS A 7 11.00 -38.84 2.88
CA LYS A 7 11.25 -37.95 4.02
C LYS A 7 11.76 -36.57 3.56
N ALA A 8 12.66 -36.53 2.59
CA ALA A 8 13.15 -35.27 2.01
C ALA A 8 12.03 -34.49 1.32
N PHE A 9 11.15 -35.17 0.59
CA PHE A 9 9.99 -34.55 -0.06
C PHE A 9 9.01 -33.97 0.97
N THR A 10 8.73 -34.71 2.06
CA THR A 10 7.84 -34.21 3.14
C THR A 10 8.42 -32.99 3.84
N VAL A 11 9.72 -32.99 4.13
CA VAL A 11 10.40 -31.83 4.73
C VAL A 11 10.34 -30.61 3.81
N LEU A 12 10.57 -30.79 2.52
CA LEU A 12 10.51 -29.73 1.52
C LEU A 12 9.10 -29.13 1.42
N MET A 13 8.06 -29.96 1.44
CA MET A 13 6.66 -29.53 1.41
C MET A 13 6.29 -28.72 2.67
N VAL A 14 6.73 -29.16 3.84
CA VAL A 14 6.45 -28.45 5.11
C VAL A 14 7.17 -27.09 5.14
N MET A 15 8.40 -27.03 4.66
CA MET A 15 9.15 -25.77 4.55
C MET A 15 8.51 -24.79 3.57
N ALA A 16 8.06 -25.27 2.40
CA ALA A 16 7.37 -24.47 1.41
C ALA A 16 6.05 -23.92 1.97
N LEU A 17 5.25 -24.74 2.65
CA LEU A 17 3.99 -24.34 3.27
C LEU A 17 4.21 -23.29 4.37
N GLY A 18 5.23 -23.45 5.21
CA GLY A 18 5.61 -22.48 6.23
C GLY A 18 6.02 -21.13 5.63
N LEU A 19 6.72 -21.12 4.50
CA LEU A 19 7.10 -19.89 3.79
C LEU A 19 5.88 -19.15 3.23
N PHE A 20 4.93 -19.88 2.65
CA PHE A 20 3.67 -19.30 2.13
C PHE A 20 2.83 -18.63 3.23
N ILE A 21 2.72 -19.26 4.39
CA ILE A 21 1.98 -18.72 5.53
C ILE A 21 2.59 -17.39 6.01
N ASN A 22 3.92 -17.31 6.09
CA ASN A 22 4.60 -16.07 6.52
C ASN A 22 4.37 -14.90 5.56
N ILE A 23 4.35 -15.12 4.25
CA ILE A 23 4.13 -14.08 3.23
C ILE A 23 2.72 -13.49 3.35
N THR A 24 1.70 -14.31 3.63
CA THR A 24 0.32 -13.83 3.76
C THR A 24 0.12 -12.94 5.00
N PHE A 25 0.78 -13.22 6.11
CA PHE A 25 0.70 -12.39 7.32
C PHE A 25 1.31 -11.00 7.12
N ILE A 26 2.43 -10.89 6.41
CA ILE A 26 3.09 -9.60 6.15
C ILE A 26 2.23 -8.69 5.27
N ALA A 27 1.57 -9.22 4.25
CA ALA A 27 0.68 -8.47 3.35
C ALA A 27 -0.53 -7.87 4.10
N CYS A 28 -1.17 -8.62 5.00
CA CYS A 28 -2.27 -8.12 5.83
C CYS A 28 -1.85 -6.97 6.75
N THR A 29 -0.67 -7.03 7.35
CA THR A 29 -0.18 -5.97 8.25
C THR A 29 0.08 -4.65 7.52
N ALA A 30 0.60 -4.68 6.30
CA ALA A 30 0.84 -3.49 5.49
C ALA A 30 -0.47 -2.79 5.10
N SER A 31 -1.50 -3.54 4.70
CA SER A 31 -2.83 -3.01 4.38
C SER A 31 -3.50 -2.34 5.59
N GLN A 32 -3.42 -2.94 6.77
CA GLN A 32 -3.99 -2.36 8.00
C GLN A 32 -3.34 -1.03 8.39
N LYS A 33 -2.04 -0.85 8.16
CA LYS A 33 -1.35 0.42 8.44
C LYS A 33 -1.87 1.56 7.57
N VAL A 34 -2.17 1.29 6.31
CA VAL A 34 -2.75 2.30 5.40
C VAL A 34 -4.19 2.61 5.79
N SER A 35 -4.99 1.60 6.11
CA SER A 35 -6.39 1.76 6.53
C SER A 35 -6.54 2.56 7.82
N ALA A 36 -5.57 2.51 8.72
CA ALA A 36 -5.57 3.28 9.97
C ALA A 36 -5.21 4.77 9.79
N LYS A 37 -4.59 5.17 8.68
CA LYS A 37 -4.17 6.56 8.44
C LYS A 37 -5.29 7.41 7.86
N SER A 38 -5.36 8.66 8.29
CA SER A 38 -6.24 9.67 7.68
C SER A 38 -5.71 10.16 6.33
N GLY A 39 -6.58 10.75 5.50
CA GLY A 39 -6.18 11.37 4.25
C GLY A 39 -5.15 12.49 4.45
N ALA A 40 -5.28 13.30 5.51
CA ALA A 40 -4.33 14.35 5.86
C ALA A 40 -2.93 13.79 6.19
N GLN A 41 -2.87 12.69 6.95
CA GLN A 41 -1.60 12.03 7.25
C GLN A 41 -0.93 11.46 6.00
N LEU A 42 -1.71 10.77 5.16
CA LEU A 42 -1.21 10.21 3.90
C LEU A 42 -0.74 11.31 2.94
N TRP A 43 -1.46 12.42 2.87
CA TRP A 43 -1.06 13.59 2.09
C TRP A 43 0.28 14.17 2.57
N ALA A 44 0.44 14.39 3.88
CA ALA A 44 1.69 14.89 4.44
C ALA A 44 2.88 13.94 4.19
N GLU A 45 2.67 12.64 4.39
CA GLU A 45 3.71 11.63 4.23
C GLU A 45 4.13 11.40 2.78
N ASN A 46 3.21 11.47 1.83
CA ASN A 46 3.45 11.09 0.44
C ASN A 46 3.64 12.28 -0.51
N CYS A 47 2.93 13.39 -0.31
CA CYS A 47 2.93 14.49 -1.26
C CYS A 47 4.00 15.54 -0.96
N GLN A 48 4.31 15.79 0.32
CA GLN A 48 5.27 16.82 0.71
C GLN A 48 6.75 16.40 0.58
N ARG A 49 7.02 15.15 0.24
CA ARG A 49 8.40 14.64 0.14
C ARG A 49 9.20 15.20 -1.04
N CYS A 50 8.54 15.55 -2.13
CA CYS A 50 9.21 15.90 -3.38
C CYS A 50 9.24 17.40 -3.64
N HIS A 51 8.19 18.12 -3.30
CA HIS A 51 8.05 19.57 -3.49
C HIS A 51 6.95 20.12 -2.59
N ASN A 52 6.86 21.45 -2.50
CA ASN A 52 5.74 22.11 -1.83
C ASN A 52 4.43 21.80 -2.56
N THR A 53 3.45 21.31 -1.81
CA THR A 53 2.14 20.97 -2.36
C THR A 53 1.19 22.15 -2.22
N PRO A 54 0.28 22.37 -3.20
CA PRO A 54 -0.75 23.40 -3.09
C PRO A 54 -1.70 23.07 -1.92
N SER A 55 -2.27 24.12 -1.32
CA SER A 55 -3.30 23.95 -0.29
C SER A 55 -4.58 23.32 -0.88
N PRO A 56 -5.44 22.69 -0.06
CA PRO A 56 -6.72 22.16 -0.54
C PRO A 56 -7.59 23.16 -1.28
N ALA A 57 -7.55 24.44 -0.90
CA ALA A 57 -8.32 25.51 -1.54
C ALA A 57 -7.80 25.94 -2.92
N THR A 58 -6.67 25.42 -3.38
CA THR A 58 -6.06 25.84 -4.66
C THR A 58 -6.83 25.35 -5.88
N PHE A 59 -7.44 24.18 -5.80
CA PHE A 59 -8.15 23.55 -6.92
C PHE A 59 -9.59 23.20 -6.54
N SER A 60 -10.45 23.09 -7.56
CA SER A 60 -11.80 22.57 -7.36
C SER A 60 -11.76 21.06 -7.02
N PRO A 61 -12.86 20.53 -6.43
CA PRO A 61 -12.95 19.10 -6.14
C PRO A 61 -12.69 18.19 -7.35
N GLU A 62 -13.19 18.56 -8.53
CA GLU A 62 -13.01 17.82 -9.78
C GLU A 62 -11.54 17.85 -10.24
N LYS A 63 -10.87 18.98 -10.02
CA LYS A 63 -9.47 19.13 -10.35
C LYS A 63 -8.59 18.26 -9.46
N TRP A 64 -8.95 18.10 -8.18
CA TRP A 64 -8.22 17.21 -7.27
C TRP A 64 -8.29 15.75 -7.68
N GLU A 65 -9.40 15.28 -8.28
CA GLU A 65 -9.48 13.93 -8.85
C GLU A 65 -8.42 13.73 -9.96
N THR A 66 -8.31 14.69 -10.87
CA THR A 66 -7.33 14.64 -11.95
C THR A 66 -5.90 14.69 -11.42
N VAL A 67 -5.62 15.56 -10.45
CA VAL A 67 -4.30 15.65 -9.81
C VAL A 67 -3.96 14.36 -9.09
N GLY A 68 -4.90 13.78 -8.35
CA GLY A 68 -4.72 12.51 -7.64
C GLY A 68 -4.35 11.36 -8.58
N MET A 69 -5.04 11.21 -9.70
CA MET A 69 -4.71 10.21 -10.72
C MET A 69 -3.31 10.42 -11.32
N HIS A 70 -2.95 11.66 -11.63
CA HIS A 70 -1.64 11.99 -12.18
C HIS A 70 -0.51 11.71 -11.17
N MET A 71 -0.73 12.05 -9.90
CA MET A 71 0.28 11.90 -8.86
C MET A 71 0.39 10.47 -8.32
N GLN A 72 -0.61 9.63 -8.51
CA GLN A 72 -0.61 8.26 -8.04
C GLN A 72 0.62 7.47 -8.52
N THR A 73 0.93 7.54 -9.80
CA THR A 73 2.09 6.87 -10.39
C THR A 73 3.42 7.53 -10.02
N ARG A 74 3.44 8.85 -9.82
CA ARG A 74 4.66 9.60 -9.48
C ARG A 74 5.04 9.43 -8.01
N ALA A 75 4.05 9.41 -7.11
CA ALA A 75 4.27 9.21 -5.68
C ALA A 75 4.27 7.72 -5.29
N LEU A 76 3.96 6.81 -6.20
CA LEU A 76 3.89 5.36 -5.98
C LEU A 76 2.93 5.00 -4.84
N ILE A 77 1.77 5.64 -4.82
CA ILE A 77 0.72 5.39 -3.83
C ILE A 77 -0.34 4.42 -4.37
N THR A 78 -0.97 3.69 -3.45
CA THR A 78 -2.05 2.74 -3.75
C THR A 78 -3.36 3.46 -4.10
N ASP A 79 -4.34 2.74 -4.63
CA ASP A 79 -5.69 3.28 -4.87
C ASP A 79 -6.36 3.75 -3.58
N GLU A 80 -6.19 3.02 -2.47
CA GLU A 80 -6.73 3.40 -1.17
C GLU A 80 -6.11 4.70 -0.66
N GLU A 81 -4.79 4.82 -0.72
CA GLU A 81 -4.08 6.05 -0.32
C GLU A 81 -4.50 7.25 -1.16
N LYS A 82 -4.55 7.09 -2.49
CA LYS A 82 -5.03 8.14 -3.40
C LYS A 82 -6.44 8.59 -3.04
N THR A 83 -7.36 7.67 -2.84
CA THR A 83 -8.76 7.97 -2.51
C THR A 83 -8.85 8.79 -1.22
N LYS A 84 -8.20 8.35 -0.16
CA LYS A 84 -8.18 9.07 1.12
C LYS A 84 -7.56 10.47 1.01
N ILE A 85 -6.48 10.60 0.24
CA ILE A 85 -5.81 11.89 0.01
C ILE A 85 -6.74 12.84 -0.76
N VAL A 86 -7.34 12.37 -1.85
CA VAL A 86 -8.24 13.19 -2.67
C VAL A 86 -9.48 13.61 -1.87
N ASP A 87 -10.08 12.70 -1.10
CA ASP A 87 -11.23 13.04 -0.25
C ASP A 87 -10.88 14.10 0.82
N PHE A 88 -9.68 14.06 1.38
CA PHE A 88 -9.18 15.09 2.27
C PHE A 88 -9.03 16.45 1.55
N LEU A 89 -8.50 16.46 0.33
CA LEU A 89 -8.24 17.69 -0.43
C LEU A 89 -9.51 18.35 -1.00
N LYS A 90 -10.60 17.62 -1.08
CA LYS A 90 -11.90 18.10 -1.59
C LYS A 90 -12.80 18.74 -0.51
N GLN A 91 -12.39 18.74 0.76
CA GLN A 91 -13.17 19.29 1.89
C GLN A 91 -13.21 20.81 1.92
#